data_1c4bc95c786087e0638654e1751fe26c
#
_entry.id   1c4bc95c786087e0638654e1751fe26c
#
_cell.length_a   1.000
_cell.length_b   1.000
_cell.length_c   1.000
_cell.angle_alpha   90.00
_cell.angle_beta   90.00
_cell.angle_gamma   90.00
#
_symmetry.space_group_name_H-M   'P 1'
#
loop_
_entity.id
_entity.type
_entity.pdbx_description
1 polymer ?
#
loop_
_entity_poly.entity_id
_entity_poly.type
_entity_poly.pdbx_seq_one_letter_code
_entity_poly.pdbx_strand_id
1 'polypeptide(L)' 'MLTYREVVELARQCALNARVAVTKQAAAELWKMAKEYQEDAAKLDSGRKPDIGELPPWLKDSPR' A
#
# COMPACT_ATOMS: atom_id res chain seq x y z
N MET A 1 3.20 19.18 6.36
CA MET A 1 3.91 17.93 6.69
C MET A 1 2.91 16.87 7.11
N LEU A 2 3.07 15.67 6.60
CA LEU A 2 2.13 14.61 6.88
C LEU A 2 2.40 13.97 8.25
N THR A 3 1.34 13.70 8.98
CA THR A 3 1.46 12.99 10.24
C THR A 3 1.46 11.49 9.97
N TYR A 4 1.83 10.71 10.99
CA TYR A 4 1.80 9.27 10.88
C TYR A 4 0.41 8.78 10.44
N ARG A 5 -0.63 9.32 11.06
CA ARG A 5 -1.99 8.90 10.73
C ARG A 5 -2.33 9.21 9.27
N GLU A 6 -1.92 10.38 8.80
CA GLU A 6 -2.21 10.75 7.42
C GLU A 6 -1.50 9.82 6.44
N VAL A 7 -0.26 9.47 6.74
CA VAL A 7 0.48 8.58 5.86
C VAL A 7 -0.14 7.17 5.88
N VAL A 8 -0.57 6.71 7.04
CA VAL A 8 -1.22 5.42 7.14
C VAL A 8 -2.50 5.39 6.31
N GLU A 9 -3.27 6.48 6.38
CA GLU A 9 -4.51 6.53 5.61
C GLU A 9 -4.24 6.55 4.12
N LEU A 10 -3.19 7.26 3.69
CA LEU A 10 -2.83 7.24 2.29
C LEU A 10 -2.43 5.84 1.85
N ALA A 11 -1.67 5.14 2.68
CA ALA A 11 -1.26 3.78 2.35
C ALA A 11 -2.47 2.87 2.22
N ARG A 12 -3.40 2.97 3.16
CA ARG A 12 -4.60 2.13 3.12
C ARG A 12 -5.48 2.46 1.94
N GLN A 13 -5.58 3.74 1.60
CA GLN A 13 -6.37 4.15 0.45
C GLN A 13 -5.77 3.59 -0.84
N CYS A 14 -4.46 3.66 -0.97
CA CYS A 14 -3.81 3.10 -2.16
C CYS A 14 -4.01 1.59 -2.23
N ALA A 15 -3.91 0.90 -1.09
CA ALA A 15 -4.11 -0.55 -1.07
C ALA A 15 -5.54 -0.90 -1.46
N LEU A 16 -6.50 -0.12 -0.97
CA LEU A 16 -7.90 -0.35 -1.30
C LEU A 16 -8.13 -0.12 -2.78
N ASN A 17 -7.58 0.95 -3.32
CA ASN A 17 -7.72 1.23 -4.74
C ASN A 17 -7.07 0.16 -5.60
N ALA A 18 -5.98 -0.42 -5.12
CA ALA A 18 -5.33 -1.51 -5.84
C ALA A 18 -6.24 -2.71 -5.96
N ARG A 19 -7.06 -2.97 -4.95
CA ARG A 19 -7.95 -4.12 -4.96
C ARG A 19 -9.08 -3.97 -5.96
N VAL A 20 -9.49 -2.73 -6.24
CA VAL A 20 -10.60 -2.49 -7.15
C VAL A 20 -10.14 -1.93 -8.49
N ALA A 21 -8.85 -1.91 -8.74
CA ALA A 21 -8.33 -1.37 -9.99
C ALA A 21 -8.79 -2.23 -11.16
N VAL A 22 -9.01 -1.58 -12.28
CA VAL A 22 -9.54 -2.26 -13.45
C VAL A 22 -8.47 -3.13 -14.12
N THR A 23 -7.23 -2.67 -14.14
CA THR A 23 -6.17 -3.42 -14.78
C THR A 23 -5.14 -3.86 -13.77
N LYS A 24 -4.44 -4.93 -14.13
CA LYS A 24 -3.39 -5.45 -13.27
C LYS A 24 -2.26 -4.44 -13.11
N GLN A 25 -1.95 -3.74 -14.21
CA GLN A 25 -0.88 -2.76 -14.14
C GLN A 25 -1.21 -1.62 -13.20
N ALA A 26 -2.44 -1.11 -13.25
CA ALA A 26 -2.85 -0.04 -12.36
C ALA A 26 -2.83 -0.52 -10.91
N ALA A 27 -3.29 -1.75 -10.68
CA ALA A 27 -3.29 -2.31 -9.34
C ALA A 27 -1.86 -2.45 -8.80
N ALA A 28 -0.94 -2.88 -9.63
CA ALA A 28 0.44 -3.05 -9.21
C ALA A 28 1.06 -1.71 -8.82
N GLU A 29 0.77 -0.68 -9.59
CA GLU A 29 1.33 0.63 -9.29
C GLU A 29 0.72 1.21 -8.01
N LEU A 30 -0.57 1.03 -7.83
CA LEU A 30 -1.21 1.49 -6.60
C LEU A 30 -0.68 0.74 -5.39
N TRP A 31 -0.46 -0.55 -5.52
CA TRP A 31 0.09 -1.32 -4.43
C TRP A 31 1.52 -0.89 -4.11
N LYS A 32 2.29 -0.57 -5.14
CA LYS A 32 3.63 -0.07 -4.92
C LYS A 32 3.60 1.23 -4.13
N MET A 33 2.67 2.13 -4.46
CA MET A 33 2.53 3.37 -3.71
C MET A 33 2.12 3.09 -2.27
N ALA A 34 1.23 2.12 -2.08
CA ALA A 34 0.81 1.77 -0.72
C ALA A 34 2.00 1.30 0.11
N LYS A 35 2.87 0.51 -0.49
CA LYS A 35 4.05 0.03 0.22
C LYS A 35 5.01 1.17 0.55
N GLU A 36 5.14 2.13 -0.34
CA GLU A 36 6.00 3.26 -0.08
C GLU A 36 5.49 4.09 1.09
N TYR A 37 4.17 4.33 1.10
CA TYR A 37 3.59 5.05 2.23
C TYR A 37 3.72 4.24 3.52
N GLN A 38 3.59 2.93 3.41
CA GLN A 38 3.74 2.08 4.58
C GLN A 38 5.15 2.24 5.18
N GLU A 39 6.16 2.29 4.34
CA GLU A 39 7.51 2.46 4.82
C GLU A 39 7.74 3.85 5.38
N ASP A 40 7.13 4.86 4.76
CA ASP A 40 7.23 6.20 5.32
C ASP A 40 6.61 6.26 6.70
N ALA A 41 5.46 5.61 6.87
CA ALA A 41 4.82 5.58 8.19
C ALA A 41 5.69 4.86 9.21
N ALA A 42 6.36 3.80 8.78
CA ALA A 42 7.24 3.08 9.68
C ALA A 42 8.37 3.97 10.19
N LYS A 43 8.89 4.81 9.33
CA LYS A 43 9.94 5.74 9.74
C LYS A 43 9.46 6.72 10.79
N LEU A 44 8.18 7.06 10.74
CA LEU A 44 7.61 7.98 11.72
C LEU A 44 7.24 7.30 13.02
N ASP A 45 7.21 5.97 13.04
CA ASP A 45 6.79 5.22 14.21
C ASP A 45 7.83 4.16 14.57
N SER A 46 9.07 4.55 14.60
CA SER A 46 10.18 3.71 15.09
C SER A 46 10.29 2.38 14.37
N GLY A 47 9.97 2.36 13.09
CA GLY A 47 10.15 1.16 12.28
C GLY A 47 8.97 0.24 12.24
N ARG A 48 7.88 0.56 12.91
CA ARG A 48 6.69 -0.29 12.87
C ARG A 48 5.89 -0.01 11.60
N LYS A 49 5.68 -1.03 10.81
CA LYS A 49 4.88 -0.87 9.60
C LYS A 49 3.41 -1.02 9.92
N PRO A 50 2.58 -0.08 9.48
CA PRO A 50 1.13 -0.21 9.70
C PRO A 50 0.55 -1.32 8.85
N ASP A 51 -0.57 -1.85 9.29
CA ASP A 51 -1.28 -2.87 8.56
C ASP A 51 -2.13 -2.22 7.48
N ILE A 52 -1.76 -2.39 6.24
CA ILE A 52 -2.51 -1.82 5.12
C ILE A 52 -3.29 -2.89 4.37
N GLY A 53 -3.36 -4.10 4.92
CA GLY A 53 -4.04 -5.18 4.27
C GLY A 53 -3.09 -6.03 3.46
N GLU A 54 -3.63 -6.97 2.75
CA GLU A 54 -2.82 -7.91 1.99
C GLU A 54 -2.85 -7.59 0.52
N LEU A 55 -1.81 -8.01 -0.16
CA LEU A 55 -1.74 -7.92 -1.60
C LEU A 55 -2.97 -8.57 -2.22
N PRO A 56 -3.61 -7.94 -3.20
CA PRO A 56 -4.74 -8.59 -3.87
C PRO A 56 -4.32 -9.95 -4.41
N PRO A 57 -5.19 -10.95 -4.29
CA PRO A 57 -4.80 -12.32 -4.68
C PRO A 57 -4.36 -12.42 -6.13
N TRP A 58 -4.98 -11.68 -7.01
CA TRP A 58 -4.65 -11.76 -8.42
C TRP A 58 -3.32 -11.06 -8.73
N LEU A 59 -2.81 -10.26 -7.82
CA LEU A 59 -1.47 -9.69 -7.98
C LEU A 59 -0.40 -10.66 -7.48
N LYS A 60 -0.77 -11.58 -6.62
CA LYS A 60 0.16 -12.58 -6.16
C LYS A 60 0.48 -13.62 -7.21
N ASP A 61 -0.33 -13.68 -8.22
CA ASP A 61 -0.17 -14.66 -9.25
C ASP A 61 1.01 -14.28 -10.11
N SER A 62 2.14 -14.44 -9.59
CA SER A 62 3.34 -14.05 -10.25
C SER A 62 3.93 -15.28 -10.93
N PRO A 63 4.28 -15.16 -12.17
CA PRO A 63 4.83 -16.30 -12.82
C PRO A 63 6.15 -16.56 -12.21
N ARG A 64 6.67 -17.08 -11.81
CA ARG A 64 7.78 -17.32 -11.30
C ARG A 64 8.56 -17.81 -11.99
#